data_75b8af9f91bb7efb0115cf29ba811394
#
_entry.id   75b8af9f91bb7efb0115cf29ba811394
#
_cell.length_a   1.000
_cell.length_b   1.000
_cell.length_c   1.000
_cell.angle_alpha   90.00
_cell.angle_beta   90.00
_cell.angle_gamma   90.00
#
_symmetry.space_group_name_H-M   'P 1'
#
loop_
_entity.id
_entity.type
_entity.pdbx_description
1 polymer ?
#
loop_
_entity_poly.entity_id
_entity_poly.type
_entity_poly.pdbx_seq_one_letter_code
_entity_poly.pdbx_strand_id
1 'polypeptide(L)'
;IGVATTTSIIGWTGPVHPLTGLPAVDGTIDRPALVVKIGNNDSKSLPQLGLEDADIVYEAHIENGVTRFLAVFQSEVPTQVGPVRSARSSDIDLIGNLNRPSFAYWGSNEGVGAEVEQAIDLGTFVALTTSGQGQYLFSRDADRGESPYDGILDAAAAALVASGAAPDPIFTFGGPPASAVPIRGVRW
;
A
#
# COMPACT_ATOMS: atom_id res chain seq x y z
N ILE A 1 18.05 -18.20 -4.36
CA ILE A 1 17.68 -18.29 -2.92
C ILE A 1 18.47 -17.20 -2.22
N GLY A 2 17.90 -16.00 -2.13
CA GLY A 2 18.49 -14.88 -1.41
C GLY A 2 18.34 -15.14 0.09
N VAL A 3 19.45 -15.15 0.82
CA VAL A 3 19.45 -15.16 2.27
C VAL A 3 19.02 -13.76 2.72
N ALA A 4 17.84 -13.62 3.32
CA ALA A 4 17.44 -12.39 3.95
C ALA A 4 18.48 -11.99 5.00
N THR A 5 19.18 -10.88 4.75
CA THR A 5 20.18 -10.36 5.69
C THR A 5 19.43 -9.80 6.89
N THR A 6 19.48 -10.51 8.01
CA THR A 6 18.88 -10.08 9.27
C THR A 6 19.55 -8.80 9.73
N THR A 7 18.86 -7.68 9.61
CA THR A 7 19.34 -6.42 10.15
C THR A 7 19.01 -6.38 11.63
N SER A 8 20.03 -6.43 12.46
CA SER A 8 19.91 -6.37 13.93
C SER A 8 19.40 -4.99 14.36
N ILE A 9 18.12 -4.86 14.69
CA ILE A 9 17.68 -3.84 15.65
C ILE A 9 18.29 -4.25 16.98
N ILE A 10 18.92 -3.33 17.70
CA ILE A 10 19.74 -3.62 18.89
C ILE A 10 19.09 -4.71 19.76
N GLY A 11 19.69 -5.90 19.75
CA GLY A 11 19.24 -7.06 20.54
C GLY A 11 18.16 -7.96 19.90
N TRP A 12 17.64 -7.67 18.71
CA TRP A 12 16.70 -8.55 18.02
C TRP A 12 17.43 -9.53 17.09
N THR A 13 17.16 -10.82 17.26
CA THR A 13 17.73 -11.91 16.42
C THR A 13 16.66 -12.72 15.68
N GLY A 14 15.40 -12.35 15.84
CA GLY A 14 14.26 -12.99 15.17
C GLY A 14 14.01 -12.45 13.75
N PRO A 15 12.92 -12.91 13.11
CA PRO A 15 12.52 -12.42 11.80
C PRO A 15 12.12 -10.94 11.85
N VAL A 16 12.28 -10.25 10.73
CA VAL A 16 11.87 -8.86 10.56
C VAL A 16 10.93 -8.73 9.37
N HIS A 17 10.01 -7.78 9.43
CA HIS A 17 9.13 -7.46 8.31
C HIS A 17 9.96 -6.94 7.11
N PRO A 18 9.72 -7.46 5.90
CA PRO A 18 10.58 -7.18 4.75
C PRO A 18 10.56 -5.72 4.31
N LEU A 19 9.47 -5.00 4.53
CA LEU A 19 9.32 -3.61 4.06
C LEU A 19 9.71 -2.56 5.11
N THR A 20 9.76 -2.93 6.40
CA THR A 20 10.07 -1.98 7.49
C THR A 20 11.36 -2.31 8.24
N GLY A 21 11.82 -3.56 8.18
CA GLY A 21 12.92 -4.04 9.01
C GLY A 21 12.58 -4.14 10.50
N LEU A 22 11.33 -3.90 10.90
CA LEU A 22 10.88 -4.02 12.29
C LEU A 22 10.71 -5.50 12.70
N PRO A 23 10.87 -5.83 14.00
CA PRO A 23 10.66 -7.18 14.49
C PRO A 23 9.29 -7.74 14.11
N ALA A 24 9.26 -8.94 13.53
CA ALA A 24 8.05 -9.67 13.24
C ALA A 24 7.79 -10.70 14.36
N VAL A 25 6.86 -10.36 15.25
CA VAL A 25 6.56 -11.20 16.43
C VAL A 25 5.34 -12.10 16.25
N ASP A 26 4.54 -11.84 15.22
CA ASP A 26 3.21 -12.41 15.02
C ASP A 26 3.10 -13.41 13.85
N GLY A 27 4.20 -13.69 13.16
CA GLY A 27 4.23 -14.61 12.02
C GLY A 27 3.63 -14.04 10.73
N THR A 28 3.30 -12.74 10.67
CA THR A 28 2.72 -12.07 9.47
C THR A 28 3.74 -11.80 8.37
N ILE A 29 4.99 -12.20 8.57
CA ILE A 29 6.09 -11.99 7.62
C ILE A 29 5.80 -12.57 6.21
N ASP A 30 5.04 -13.65 6.13
CA ASP A 30 4.70 -14.33 4.89
C ASP A 30 3.46 -13.76 4.19
N ARG A 31 2.87 -12.69 4.72
CA ARG A 31 1.68 -12.06 4.15
C ARG A 31 2.02 -11.35 2.85
N PRO A 32 1.25 -11.55 1.76
CA PRO A 32 1.35 -10.71 0.56
C PRO A 32 1.10 -9.25 0.88
N ALA A 33 1.73 -8.35 0.14
CA ALA A 33 1.43 -6.92 0.28
C ALA A 33 0.04 -6.58 -0.26
N LEU A 34 -0.70 -5.76 0.49
CA LEU A 34 -1.89 -5.05 0.03
C LEU A 34 -1.48 -3.62 -0.33
N VAL A 35 -1.76 -3.23 -1.56
CA VAL A 35 -1.48 -1.88 -2.06
C VAL A 35 -2.80 -1.15 -2.30
N VAL A 36 -2.90 0.10 -1.86
CA VAL A 36 -4.12 0.88 -2.01
C VAL A 36 -3.82 2.23 -2.65
N LYS A 37 -4.58 2.59 -3.69
CA LYS A 37 -4.50 3.92 -4.30
C LYS A 37 -5.36 4.91 -3.54
N ILE A 38 -4.75 5.94 -2.94
CA ILE A 38 -5.41 6.89 -2.03
C ILE A 38 -5.35 8.30 -2.61
N GLY A 39 -6.43 9.06 -2.39
CA GLY A 39 -6.53 10.45 -2.80
C GLY A 39 -5.62 11.38 -1.98
N ASN A 40 -4.98 12.35 -2.67
CA ASN A 40 -4.20 13.43 -2.05
C ASN A 40 -4.32 14.72 -2.85
N ASN A 41 -5.41 14.90 -3.59
CA ASN A 41 -5.49 15.96 -4.58
C ASN A 41 -6.11 17.27 -4.08
N ASP A 42 -6.75 17.27 -2.92
CA ASP A 42 -7.31 18.47 -2.28
C ASP A 42 -7.74 18.22 -0.83
N SER A 43 -8.24 19.25 -0.16
CA SER A 43 -8.70 19.18 1.24
C SER A 43 -9.85 18.20 1.47
N LYS A 44 -10.64 17.85 0.46
CA LYS A 44 -11.71 16.87 0.55
C LYS A 44 -11.18 15.43 0.65
N SER A 45 -9.93 15.20 0.26
CA SER A 45 -9.25 13.93 0.47
C SER A 45 -8.79 13.72 1.92
N LEU A 46 -8.78 14.79 2.73
CA LEU A 46 -8.26 14.78 4.09
C LEU A 46 -9.36 14.64 5.16
N PRO A 47 -9.04 14.01 6.30
CA PRO A 47 -7.86 13.18 6.52
C PRO A 47 -7.95 11.89 5.72
N GLN A 48 -6.82 11.37 5.26
CA GLN A 48 -6.79 10.01 4.74
C GLN A 48 -7.03 9.03 5.90
N LEU A 49 -7.76 7.96 5.62
CA LEU A 49 -8.06 6.92 6.59
C LEU A 49 -7.09 5.77 6.44
N GLY A 50 -6.43 5.36 7.53
CA GLY A 50 -5.53 4.21 7.60
C GLY A 50 -4.17 4.40 6.92
N LEU A 51 -3.84 5.61 6.45
CA LEU A 51 -2.56 5.86 5.77
C LEU A 51 -1.37 5.75 6.74
N GLU A 52 -1.58 6.05 8.00
CA GLU A 52 -0.57 6.01 9.07
C GLU A 52 -0.03 4.61 9.37
N ASP A 53 -0.77 3.56 9.01
CA ASP A 53 -0.38 2.16 9.22
C ASP A 53 0.39 1.57 8.02
N ALA A 54 0.61 2.36 6.97
CA ALA A 54 1.32 1.90 5.79
C ALA A 54 2.82 1.71 6.04
N ASP A 55 3.37 0.59 5.56
CA ASP A 55 4.81 0.32 5.58
C ASP A 55 5.58 1.25 4.65
N ILE A 56 4.99 1.56 3.49
CA ILE A 56 5.55 2.45 2.48
C ILE A 56 4.43 3.31 1.91
N VAL A 57 4.71 4.59 1.72
CA VAL A 57 3.84 5.50 0.99
C VAL A 57 4.63 6.12 -0.16
N TYR A 58 4.22 5.79 -1.39
CA TYR A 58 4.70 6.50 -2.57
C TYR A 58 3.77 7.67 -2.86
N GLU A 59 4.31 8.86 -2.98
CA GLU A 59 3.59 10.01 -3.50
C GLU A 59 3.95 10.21 -4.97
N ALA A 60 2.96 10.07 -5.84
CA ALA A 60 3.16 10.15 -7.28
C ALA A 60 2.33 11.28 -7.90
N HIS A 61 2.95 12.05 -8.79
CA HIS A 61 2.24 13.03 -9.61
C HIS A 61 1.21 12.34 -10.51
N ILE A 62 0.06 12.98 -10.61
CA ILE A 62 -0.98 12.66 -11.57
C ILE A 62 -1.31 13.89 -12.42
N GLU A 63 -2.39 13.83 -13.20
CA GLU A 63 -2.82 14.94 -14.06
C GLU A 63 -3.09 16.22 -13.25
N ASN A 64 -2.97 17.36 -13.88
CA ASN A 64 -3.25 18.70 -13.34
C ASN A 64 -2.35 19.14 -12.16
N GLY A 65 -1.14 18.57 -12.05
CA GLY A 65 -0.16 18.98 -11.04
C GLY A 65 -0.53 18.60 -9.61
N VAL A 66 -1.44 17.66 -9.42
CA VAL A 66 -1.80 17.12 -8.09
C VAL A 66 -1.16 15.76 -7.88
N THR A 67 -1.22 15.24 -6.66
CA THR A 67 -0.65 13.94 -6.31
C THR A 67 -1.69 12.94 -5.84
N ARG A 68 -1.31 11.67 -5.83
CA ARG A 68 -1.98 10.58 -5.12
C ARG A 68 -0.98 9.75 -4.37
N PHE A 69 -1.42 9.16 -3.30
CA PHE A 69 -0.64 8.17 -2.60
C PHE A 69 -0.88 6.76 -3.15
N LEU A 70 0.16 5.95 -3.08
CA LEU A 70 0.11 4.51 -3.23
C LEU A 70 0.65 3.94 -1.92
N ALA A 71 -0.26 3.51 -1.05
CA ALA A 71 0.07 2.99 0.27
C ALA A 71 0.22 1.48 0.22
N VAL A 72 1.30 0.97 0.80
CA VAL A 72 1.64 -0.46 0.85
C VAL A 72 1.55 -0.94 2.29
N PHE A 73 0.77 -1.97 2.52
CA PHE A 73 0.53 -2.59 3.82
C PHE A 73 0.99 -4.04 3.78
N GLN A 74 1.85 -4.44 4.69
CA GLN A 74 2.34 -5.81 4.84
C GLN A 74 2.51 -6.17 6.32
N SER A 75 3.21 -5.34 7.11
CA SER A 75 3.44 -5.60 8.53
C SER A 75 2.15 -5.37 9.34
N GLU A 76 1.46 -4.30 9.05
CA GLU A 76 0.18 -3.93 9.66
C GLU A 76 -0.85 -3.66 8.57
N VAL A 77 -2.13 -3.93 8.85
CA VAL A 77 -3.23 -3.62 7.95
C VAL A 77 -4.35 -3.01 8.78
N PRO A 78 -4.73 -1.75 8.52
CA PRO A 78 -5.84 -1.11 9.22
C PRO A 78 -7.18 -1.76 8.85
N THR A 79 -8.22 -1.45 9.61
CA THR A 79 -9.57 -1.94 9.29
C THR A 79 -10.06 -1.35 7.96
N GLN A 80 -9.83 -0.07 7.75
CA GLN A 80 -10.31 0.66 6.57
C GLN A 80 -9.24 1.58 6.00
N VAL A 81 -9.28 1.77 4.67
CA VAL A 81 -8.38 2.71 3.97
C VAL A 81 -9.19 3.57 3.00
N GLY A 82 -8.89 4.87 2.98
CA GLY A 82 -9.53 5.79 2.03
C GLY A 82 -9.06 7.25 2.07
N PRO A 83 -9.56 8.11 1.16
CA PRO A 83 -10.46 7.78 0.06
C PRO A 83 -9.75 7.04 -1.08
N VAL A 84 -10.30 5.90 -1.48
CA VAL A 84 -9.73 5.10 -2.57
C VAL A 84 -9.97 5.80 -3.91
N ARG A 85 -8.94 5.80 -4.76
CA ARG A 85 -8.95 6.51 -6.05
C ARG A 85 -8.50 5.63 -7.21
N SER A 86 -8.59 6.21 -8.39
CA SER A 86 -8.27 5.52 -9.65
C SER A 86 -6.79 5.25 -9.81
N ALA A 87 -6.47 4.10 -10.39
CA ALA A 87 -5.12 3.70 -10.78
C ALA A 87 -4.51 4.65 -11.83
N ARG A 88 -3.19 4.64 -11.91
CA ARG A 88 -2.38 5.34 -12.89
C ARG A 88 -1.27 4.43 -13.43
N SER A 89 -0.77 4.73 -14.62
CA SER A 89 0.31 3.96 -15.27
C SER A 89 1.54 3.81 -14.38
N SER A 90 1.92 4.88 -13.66
CA SER A 90 3.06 4.88 -12.73
C SER A 90 2.92 3.88 -11.58
N ASP A 91 1.70 3.47 -11.23
CA ASP A 91 1.49 2.53 -10.13
C ASP A 91 2.04 1.15 -10.48
N ILE A 92 1.97 0.76 -11.76
CA ILE A 92 2.43 -0.53 -12.26
C ILE A 92 3.93 -0.73 -11.97
N ASP A 93 4.73 0.30 -12.28
CA ASP A 93 6.18 0.27 -12.05
C ASP A 93 6.53 0.30 -10.55
N LEU A 94 5.78 1.07 -9.75
CA LEU A 94 6.06 1.24 -8.33
C LEU A 94 5.82 -0.03 -7.51
N ILE A 95 4.89 -0.90 -7.95
CA ILE A 95 4.51 -2.11 -7.19
C ILE A 95 5.04 -3.40 -7.79
N GLY A 96 5.69 -3.35 -8.95
CA GLY A 96 6.17 -4.52 -9.67
C GLY A 96 7.20 -5.37 -8.91
N ASN A 97 7.88 -4.80 -7.91
CA ASN A 97 8.87 -5.47 -7.07
C ASN A 97 8.31 -6.08 -5.77
N LEU A 98 6.98 -6.09 -5.59
CA LEU A 98 6.32 -6.57 -4.37
C LEU A 98 5.82 -8.03 -4.47
N ASN A 99 6.37 -8.83 -5.39
CA ASN A 99 6.03 -10.25 -5.57
C ASN A 99 4.54 -10.51 -5.83
N ARG A 100 3.98 -9.76 -6.79
CA ARG A 100 2.58 -9.87 -7.21
C ARG A 100 1.59 -9.48 -6.09
N PRO A 101 1.64 -8.24 -5.58
CA PRO A 101 0.76 -7.77 -4.52
C PRO A 101 -0.71 -7.73 -4.94
N SER A 102 -1.62 -7.64 -3.99
CA SER A 102 -3.00 -7.25 -4.26
C SER A 102 -3.12 -5.74 -4.34
N PHE A 103 -3.60 -5.21 -5.46
CA PHE A 103 -3.73 -3.77 -5.68
C PHE A 103 -5.19 -3.33 -5.70
N ALA A 104 -5.58 -2.54 -4.70
CA ALA A 104 -6.92 -1.98 -4.54
C ALA A 104 -7.00 -0.56 -5.11
N TYR A 105 -7.92 -0.33 -6.03
CA TYR A 105 -8.14 0.97 -6.66
C TYR A 105 -9.59 1.13 -7.12
N TRP A 106 -10.02 2.36 -7.34
CA TRP A 106 -11.39 2.68 -7.78
C TRP A 106 -11.40 3.18 -9.21
N GLY A 107 -11.36 2.22 -10.15
CA GLY A 107 -11.39 2.51 -11.59
C GLY A 107 -10.08 3.09 -12.15
N SER A 108 -10.15 3.46 -13.42
CA SER A 108 -9.08 4.10 -14.20
C SER A 108 -9.71 4.89 -15.35
N ASN A 109 -8.94 5.74 -16.03
CA ASN A 109 -9.37 6.24 -17.34
C ASN A 109 -9.09 5.20 -18.43
N GLU A 110 -9.63 5.40 -19.64
CA GLU A 110 -9.58 4.42 -20.72
C GLU A 110 -8.14 4.02 -21.10
N GLY A 111 -7.21 4.97 -21.23
CA GLY A 111 -5.82 4.66 -21.57
C GLY A 111 -5.09 3.89 -20.48
N VAL A 112 -5.20 4.34 -19.24
CA VAL A 112 -4.62 3.66 -18.07
C VAL A 112 -5.27 2.28 -17.87
N GLY A 113 -6.57 2.13 -18.16
CA GLY A 113 -7.27 0.86 -18.05
C GLY A 113 -6.62 -0.24 -18.87
N ALA A 114 -6.26 0.04 -20.12
CA ALA A 114 -5.60 -0.92 -20.99
C ALA A 114 -4.21 -1.35 -20.46
N GLU A 115 -3.41 -0.40 -19.93
CA GLU A 115 -2.11 -0.69 -19.33
C GLU A 115 -2.26 -1.55 -18.05
N VAL A 116 -3.26 -1.24 -17.23
CA VAL A 116 -3.58 -1.99 -16.01
C VAL A 116 -4.01 -3.42 -16.34
N GLU A 117 -4.88 -3.62 -17.34
CA GLU A 117 -5.29 -4.93 -17.81
C GLU A 117 -4.10 -5.75 -18.33
N GLN A 118 -3.23 -5.14 -19.11
CA GLN A 118 -1.99 -5.78 -19.56
C GLN A 118 -1.10 -6.20 -18.38
N ALA A 119 -0.96 -5.36 -17.35
CA ALA A 119 -0.17 -5.69 -16.17
C ALA A 119 -0.78 -6.84 -15.36
N ILE A 120 -2.11 -6.92 -15.28
CA ILE A 120 -2.83 -8.04 -14.67
C ILE A 120 -2.56 -9.34 -15.44
N ASP A 121 -2.67 -9.31 -16.76
CA ASP A 121 -2.42 -10.47 -17.63
C ASP A 121 -0.98 -10.97 -17.53
N LEU A 122 -0.03 -10.06 -17.36
CA LEU A 122 1.38 -10.38 -17.11
C LEU A 122 1.66 -10.87 -15.69
N GLY A 123 0.66 -10.81 -14.79
CA GLY A 123 0.80 -11.25 -13.41
C GLY A 123 1.58 -10.30 -12.50
N THR A 124 1.70 -9.02 -12.87
CA THR A 124 2.41 -8.00 -12.07
C THR A 124 1.75 -7.81 -10.70
N PHE A 125 0.42 -7.83 -10.65
CA PHE A 125 -0.38 -7.74 -9.41
C PHE A 125 -1.74 -8.41 -9.58
N VAL A 126 -2.49 -8.52 -8.49
CA VAL A 126 -3.89 -8.99 -8.48
C VAL A 126 -4.79 -7.80 -8.20
N ALA A 127 -5.70 -7.49 -9.11
CA ALA A 127 -6.58 -6.33 -8.97
C ALA A 127 -7.73 -6.59 -7.98
N LEU A 128 -7.93 -5.65 -7.07
CA LEU A 128 -9.12 -5.51 -6.24
C LEU A 128 -9.83 -4.22 -6.64
N THR A 129 -11.03 -4.34 -7.21
CA THR A 129 -11.74 -3.19 -7.77
C THR A 129 -13.21 -3.17 -7.37
N THR A 130 -13.87 -2.05 -7.63
CA THR A 130 -15.31 -1.87 -7.39
C THR A 130 -16.20 -2.64 -8.37
N SER A 131 -15.60 -3.42 -9.25
CA SER A 131 -16.29 -4.34 -10.17
C SER A 131 -15.71 -5.74 -10.03
N GLY A 132 -16.50 -6.75 -10.40
CA GLY A 132 -16.06 -8.14 -10.33
C GLY A 132 -16.03 -8.70 -8.91
N GLN A 133 -15.11 -9.63 -8.66
CA GLN A 133 -15.06 -10.40 -7.41
C GLN A 133 -14.67 -9.58 -6.17
N GLY A 134 -14.00 -8.45 -6.35
CA GLY A 134 -13.55 -7.58 -5.24
C GLY A 134 -14.55 -6.50 -4.83
N GLN A 135 -15.68 -6.34 -5.53
CA GLN A 135 -16.61 -5.22 -5.31
C GLN A 135 -17.15 -5.10 -3.87
N TYR A 136 -17.33 -6.22 -3.19
CA TYR A 136 -17.85 -6.27 -1.82
C TYR A 136 -16.88 -5.69 -0.76
N LEU A 137 -15.61 -5.50 -1.13
CA LEU A 137 -14.58 -4.89 -0.28
C LEU A 137 -14.70 -3.36 -0.24
N PHE A 138 -15.48 -2.77 -1.14
CA PHE A 138 -15.58 -1.32 -1.27
C PHE A 138 -16.94 -0.82 -0.83
N SER A 139 -16.92 0.30 -0.15
CA SER A 139 -18.12 1.01 0.30
C SER A 139 -17.98 2.50 0.07
N ARG A 140 -19.08 3.24 0.30
CA ARG A 140 -19.08 4.70 0.32
C ARG A 140 -19.39 5.19 1.72
N ASP A 141 -18.62 6.16 2.17
CA ASP A 141 -18.82 6.85 3.44
C ASP A 141 -19.42 8.22 3.18
N ALA A 142 -20.75 8.34 3.42
CA ALA A 142 -21.48 9.57 3.16
C ALA A 142 -21.01 10.76 4.03
N ASP A 143 -20.38 10.49 5.17
CA ASP A 143 -19.87 11.54 6.08
C ASP A 143 -18.61 12.21 5.51
N ARG A 144 -17.94 11.57 4.54
CA ARG A 144 -16.81 12.14 3.83
C ARG A 144 -17.19 13.05 2.65
N GLY A 145 -18.48 13.23 2.41
CA GLY A 145 -19.00 14.04 1.32
C GLY A 145 -19.37 13.22 0.09
N GLU A 146 -19.25 13.82 -1.11
CA GLU A 146 -19.66 13.20 -2.36
C GLU A 146 -18.49 12.53 -3.10
N SER A 147 -18.85 11.65 -4.04
CA SER A 147 -17.89 11.05 -4.97
C SER A 147 -17.03 12.15 -5.64
N PRO A 148 -15.74 11.93 -5.76
CA PRO A 148 -14.98 10.69 -5.54
C PRO A 148 -14.20 10.64 -4.21
N TYR A 149 -14.63 11.33 -3.18
CA TYR A 149 -13.93 11.45 -1.88
C TYR A 149 -14.43 10.49 -0.80
N ASP A 150 -15.51 9.79 -1.09
CA ASP A 150 -16.28 8.91 -0.21
C ASP A 150 -15.95 7.42 -0.34
N GLY A 151 -15.02 7.05 -1.24
CA GLY A 151 -14.68 5.65 -1.48
C GLY A 151 -13.81 5.05 -0.38
N ILE A 152 -14.25 3.98 0.26
CA ILE A 152 -13.55 3.27 1.34
C ILE A 152 -13.33 1.82 0.96
N LEU A 153 -12.14 1.29 1.29
CA LEU A 153 -11.80 -0.12 1.25
C LEU A 153 -11.90 -0.71 2.66
N ASP A 154 -12.58 -1.84 2.81
CA ASP A 154 -12.39 -2.74 3.95
C ASP A 154 -11.03 -3.43 3.79
N ALA A 155 -9.99 -2.83 4.35
CA ALA A 155 -8.63 -3.30 4.16
C ALA A 155 -8.35 -4.58 4.94
N ALA A 156 -9.00 -4.78 6.07
CA ALA A 156 -8.91 -6.03 6.84
C ALA A 156 -9.46 -7.21 6.03
N ALA A 157 -10.64 -7.06 5.43
CA ALA A 157 -11.21 -8.08 4.56
C ALA A 157 -10.39 -8.26 3.27
N ALA A 158 -9.86 -7.18 2.69
CA ALA A 158 -8.99 -7.24 1.52
C ALA A 158 -7.70 -8.03 1.78
N ALA A 159 -7.09 -7.88 2.96
CA ALA A 159 -5.91 -8.63 3.35
C ALA A 159 -6.16 -10.14 3.49
N LEU A 160 -7.38 -10.55 3.90
CA LEU A 160 -7.74 -11.97 3.99
C LEU A 160 -7.88 -12.65 2.63
N VAL A 161 -8.18 -11.90 1.58
CA VAL A 161 -8.29 -12.42 0.21
C VAL A 161 -7.09 -12.04 -0.65
N ALA A 162 -6.13 -11.33 -0.08
CA ALA A 162 -4.90 -10.96 -0.78
C ALA A 162 -4.15 -12.22 -1.24
N SER A 163 -3.62 -12.15 -2.45
CA SER A 163 -2.89 -13.24 -3.07
C SER A 163 -1.56 -12.74 -3.64
N GLY A 164 -0.65 -13.67 -3.87
CA GLY A 164 0.73 -13.39 -4.23
C GLY A 164 1.68 -14.02 -3.22
N ALA A 165 2.93 -13.57 -3.21
CA ALA A 165 3.91 -13.95 -2.20
C ALA A 165 4.25 -12.74 -1.32
N ALA A 166 4.83 -12.98 -0.15
CA ALA A 166 5.41 -11.92 0.65
C ALA A 166 6.48 -11.18 -0.19
N PRO A 167 6.57 -9.85 -0.08
CA PRO A 167 7.60 -9.09 -0.76
C PRO A 167 9.00 -9.47 -0.23
N ASP A 168 9.99 -9.42 -1.11
CA ASP A 168 11.38 -9.44 -0.68
C ASP A 168 11.75 -8.09 -0.03
N PRO A 169 12.78 -8.05 0.83
CA PRO A 169 13.30 -6.79 1.34
C PRO A 169 13.76 -5.88 0.20
N ILE A 170 13.11 -4.74 0.03
CA ILE A 170 13.47 -3.75 -1.00
C ILE A 170 14.40 -2.65 -0.46
N PHE A 171 14.59 -2.61 0.86
CA PHE A 171 15.50 -1.70 1.54
C PHE A 171 16.53 -2.48 2.37
N THR A 172 17.69 -1.87 2.54
CA THR A 172 18.68 -2.33 3.52
C THR A 172 18.47 -1.56 4.80
N PHE A 173 18.11 -2.26 5.87
CA PHE A 173 17.91 -1.67 7.18
C PHE A 173 19.21 -1.81 8.02
N GLY A 174 19.52 -0.80 8.82
CA GLY A 174 20.69 -0.79 9.69
C GLY A 174 20.41 0.04 10.94
N GLY A 175 21.22 -0.18 11.99
CA GLY A 175 21.20 0.69 13.16
C GLY A 175 21.58 2.13 12.78
N PRO A 176 21.04 3.14 13.49
CA PRO A 176 21.41 4.52 13.26
C PRO A 176 22.93 4.68 13.52
N PRO A 177 23.65 5.52 12.74
CA PRO A 177 25.03 5.83 13.02
C PRO A 177 25.17 6.49 14.41
N ALA A 178 26.32 6.34 15.05
CA ALA A 178 26.55 6.88 16.39
C ALA A 178 26.32 8.41 16.51
N SER A 179 26.38 9.12 15.37
CA SER A 179 26.09 10.54 15.27
C SER A 179 24.64 10.90 15.02
N ALA A 180 23.76 9.91 14.87
CA ALA A 180 22.35 10.17 14.60
C ALA A 180 21.66 10.79 15.82
N VAL A 181 20.88 11.84 15.56
CA VAL A 181 20.03 12.48 16.56
C VAL A 181 18.58 12.06 16.29
N PRO A 182 17.85 11.57 17.31
CA PRO A 182 16.45 11.22 17.12
C PRO A 182 15.63 12.42 16.64
N ILE A 183 14.92 12.28 15.55
CA ILE A 183 13.93 13.25 15.10
C ILE A 183 12.60 12.90 15.79
N ARG A 184 12.07 13.86 16.55
CA ARG A 184 10.69 13.73 17.07
C ARG A 184 9.75 14.28 16.01
N GLY A 185 8.95 13.40 15.40
CA GLY A 185 7.84 13.81 14.58
C GLY A 185 6.74 14.43 15.46
N VAL A 186 6.14 15.52 14.98
CA VAL A 186 4.91 16.06 15.56
C VAL A 186 3.76 15.45 14.73
N ARG A 187 2.87 14.71 15.39
CA ARG A 187 1.59 14.33 14.76
C ARG A 187 0.70 15.56 14.76
N TRP A 188 0.20 15.92 13.60
CA TRP A 188 -0.80 16.98 13.40
C TRP A 188 -2.20 16.42 13.58
#